data_8a6c2f72eac20d2562a62ea39d701b31
#
_entry.id   8a6c2f72eac20d2562a62ea39d701b31
#
_cell.length_a   1.000
_cell.length_b   1.000
_cell.length_c   1.000
_cell.angle_alpha   90.00
_cell.angle_beta   90.00
_cell.angle_gamma   90.00
#
_symmetry.space_group_name_H-M   'P 1'
#
loop_
_entity.id
_entity.type
_entity.pdbx_description
1 polymer ?
#
loop_
_entity_poly.entity_id
_entity_poly.type
_entity_poly.pdbx_seq_one_letter_code
_entity_poly.pdbx_strand_id
1 'polypeptide(L)' 'MTKQLYTAQEVADLCGISTSSAYKIISKLNEELKSKGYLTFSGKISRAYFSERMYGGVAGDKAE' A
#
# COMPACT_ATOMS: atom_id res chain seq x y z
N MET A 1 5.26 11.57 15.93
CA MET A 1 5.63 11.82 14.54
C MET A 1 4.95 10.82 13.61
N THR A 2 4.43 11.30 12.52
CA THR A 2 3.68 10.46 11.61
C THR A 2 4.61 9.65 10.70
N LYS A 3 4.32 8.37 10.57
CA LYS A 3 5.11 7.53 9.67
C LYS A 3 4.77 7.86 8.23
N GLN A 4 5.78 7.86 7.40
CA GLN A 4 5.59 8.08 5.97
C GLN A 4 5.39 6.78 5.21
N LEU A 5 5.85 5.67 5.77
CA LEU A 5 5.80 4.37 5.11
C LEU A 5 5.21 3.33 6.06
N TYR A 6 4.46 2.40 5.47
CA TYR A 6 3.99 1.22 6.18
C TYR A 6 4.89 0.04 5.86
N THR A 7 5.15 -0.78 6.88
CA THR A 7 5.85 -2.04 6.66
C THR A 7 4.82 -3.13 6.34
N ALA A 8 5.32 -4.29 5.90
CA ALA A 8 4.43 -5.42 5.62
C ALA A 8 3.63 -5.82 6.86
N GLN A 9 4.27 -5.78 8.03
CA GLN A 9 3.59 -6.13 9.26
C GLN A 9 2.44 -5.16 9.54
N GLU A 10 2.68 -3.89 9.31
CA GLU A 10 1.64 -2.88 9.53
C GLU A 10 0.49 -3.03 8.55
N VAL A 11 0.80 -3.32 7.30
CA VAL A 11 -0.24 -3.54 6.30
C VAL A 11 -1.05 -4.79 6.66
N ALA A 12 -0.36 -5.84 7.10
CA ALA A 12 -1.03 -7.06 7.50
C ALA A 12 -2.01 -6.80 8.64
N ASP A 13 -1.57 -6.04 9.63
CA ASP A 13 -2.40 -5.71 10.78
C ASP A 13 -3.61 -4.87 10.36
N LEU A 14 -3.39 -3.89 9.50
CA LEU A 14 -4.46 -3.01 9.05
C LEU A 14 -5.52 -3.75 8.25
N CYS A 15 -5.08 -4.69 7.43
CA CYS A 15 -5.99 -5.41 6.55
C CYS A 15 -6.48 -6.73 7.12
N GLY A 16 -5.92 -7.16 8.25
CA GLY A 16 -6.29 -8.44 8.84
C GLY A 16 -5.87 -9.62 8.00
N ILE A 17 -4.71 -9.54 7.38
CA ILE A 17 -4.19 -10.59 6.50
C ILE A 17 -2.82 -11.03 7.00
N SER A 18 -2.28 -12.08 6.38
CA SER A 18 -0.94 -12.54 6.73
C SER A 18 0.11 -11.60 6.17
N THR A 19 1.31 -11.63 6.75
CA THR A 19 2.40 -10.81 6.26
C THR A 19 2.80 -11.21 4.84
N SER A 20 2.67 -12.50 4.52
CA SER A 20 2.96 -12.96 3.16
C SER A 20 2.06 -12.26 2.15
N SER A 21 0.76 -12.18 2.46
CA SER A 21 -0.17 -11.47 1.59
C SER A 21 0.14 -10.00 1.54
N ALA A 22 0.54 -9.42 2.69
CA ALA A 22 0.89 -8.01 2.74
C ALA A 22 2.08 -7.71 1.85
N TYR A 23 3.08 -8.59 1.84
CA TYR A 23 4.23 -8.40 0.97
C TYR A 23 3.83 -8.37 -0.50
N LYS A 24 2.89 -9.22 -0.87
CA LYS A 24 2.42 -9.26 -2.25
C LYS A 24 1.72 -7.95 -2.62
N ILE A 25 0.89 -7.45 -1.72
CA ILE A 25 0.20 -6.18 -1.94
C ILE A 25 1.20 -5.05 -2.08
N ILE A 26 2.17 -4.99 -1.16
CA ILE A 26 3.18 -3.94 -1.18
C ILE A 26 3.99 -3.99 -2.47
N SER A 27 4.37 -5.18 -2.88
CA SER A 27 5.14 -5.35 -4.11
C SER A 27 4.37 -4.81 -5.32
N LYS A 28 3.08 -5.14 -5.38
CA LYS A 28 2.24 -4.69 -6.48
C LYS A 28 2.12 -3.17 -6.49
N LEU A 29 1.86 -2.58 -5.33
CA LEU A 29 1.71 -1.14 -5.24
C LEU A 29 3.01 -0.42 -5.54
N ASN A 30 4.14 -0.99 -5.11
CA ASN A 30 5.43 -0.42 -5.40
C ASN A 30 5.72 -0.44 -6.90
N GLU A 31 5.31 -1.50 -7.58
CA GLU A 31 5.48 -1.55 -9.03
C GLU A 31 4.70 -0.44 -9.71
N GLU A 32 3.50 -0.17 -9.23
CA GLU A 32 2.69 0.92 -9.77
C GLU A 32 3.38 2.25 -9.56
N LEU A 33 3.88 2.48 -8.34
CA LEU A 33 4.59 3.72 -8.04
C LEU A 33 5.84 3.87 -8.88
N LYS A 34 6.57 2.78 -9.03
CA LYS A 34 7.81 2.80 -9.79
C LYS A 34 7.54 3.16 -11.24
N SER A 35 6.48 2.63 -11.81
CA SER A 35 6.14 2.94 -13.21
C SER A 35 5.72 4.40 -13.36
N LYS A 36 5.29 5.02 -12.28
CA LYS A 36 4.94 6.45 -12.28
C LYS A 36 6.14 7.34 -11.99
N GLY A 37 7.29 6.76 -11.74
CA GLY A 37 8.51 7.52 -11.49
C GLY A 37 8.77 7.85 -10.05
N TYR A 38 8.06 7.22 -9.12
CA TYR A 38 8.26 7.49 -7.71
C TYR A 38 9.29 6.54 -7.11
N LEU A 39 9.90 7.01 -6.04
CA LEU A 39 10.87 6.22 -5.30
C LEU A 39 10.12 5.17 -4.46
N THR A 40 10.60 3.94 -4.50
CA THR A 40 9.99 2.85 -3.75
C THR A 40 11.01 2.16 -2.88
N PHE A 41 10.52 1.45 -1.87
CA PHE A 41 11.37 0.71 -0.92
C PHE A 41 10.86 -0.72 -0.80
N SER A 42 11.77 -1.65 -0.80
CA SER A 42 11.43 -3.06 -0.69
C SER A 42 10.75 -3.34 0.65
N GLY A 43 9.60 -3.99 0.60
CA GLY A 43 8.86 -4.35 1.80
C GLY A 43 8.17 -3.19 2.51
N LYS A 44 8.12 -2.02 1.87
CA LYS A 44 7.47 -0.86 2.44
C LYS A 44 6.65 -0.15 1.38
N ILE A 45 5.61 0.53 1.82
CA ILE A 45 4.71 1.22 0.90
C ILE A 45 4.40 2.60 1.44
N SER A 46 4.28 3.58 0.56
CA SER A 46 3.90 4.92 0.94
C SER A 46 2.54 4.88 1.64
N ARG A 47 2.48 5.48 2.81
CA ARG A 47 1.24 5.54 3.58
C ARG A 47 0.15 6.27 2.80
N ALA A 48 0.52 7.35 2.15
CA ALA A 48 -0.44 8.13 1.38
C ALA A 48 -0.98 7.32 0.20
N TYR A 49 -0.09 6.65 -0.50
CA TYR A 49 -0.53 5.86 -1.66
C TYR A 49 -1.36 4.66 -1.24
N PHE A 50 -0.97 4.02 -0.15
CA PHE A 50 -1.73 2.89 0.36
C PHE A 50 -3.15 3.32 0.72
N SER A 51 -3.28 4.45 1.41
CA SER A 51 -4.59 4.97 1.78
C SER A 51 -5.42 5.30 0.55
N GLU A 52 -4.81 5.91 -0.42
CA GLU A 52 -5.49 6.27 -1.65
C GLU A 52 -6.02 5.04 -2.37
N ARG A 53 -5.20 4.00 -2.44
CA ARG A 53 -5.62 2.77 -3.11
C ARG A 53 -6.71 2.05 -2.32
N MET A 54 -6.66 2.13 -1.00
CA MET A 54 -7.66 1.47 -0.18
C MET A 54 -9.01 2.17 -0.25
N TYR A 55 -8.99 3.48 -0.20
CA TYR A 55 -10.25 4.23 -0.14
C TYR A 55 -10.63 4.83 -1.49
N GLY A 56 -9.68 5.51 -2.11
CA GLY A 56 -9.95 6.17 -3.38
C GLY A 56 -10.18 5.19 -4.50
N GLY A 57 -9.33 4.20 -4.57
CA GLY A 57 -9.39 3.21 -5.65
C GLY A 57 -10.58 2.28 -5.53
N VAL A 58 -11.03 2.05 -4.31
CA VAL A 58 -12.13 1.12 -4.09
C VAL A 58 -13.46 1.86 -3.96
N ALA A 59 -13.48 2.81 -3.05
CA ALA A 59 -14.72 3.54 -2.78
C ALA A 59 -15.10 4.48 -3.92
N GLY A 60 -14.12 5.01 -4.54
CA GLY A 60 -14.35 5.96 -5.63
C GLY A 60 -15.04 5.36 -6.81
N ASP A 61 -14.95 4.13 -6.85
CA ASP A 61 -15.65 3.51 -7.93
C ASP A 61 -17.01 3.14 -7.52
N LYS A 62 -16.75 3.25 -6.79
CA LYS A 62 -17.55 2.79 -6.56
C LYS A 62 -18.29 2.79 -6.44
N ALA A 63 -18.10 3.19 -6.49
CA ALA A 63 -18.71 3.10 -6.36
C ALA A 63 -19.38 2.92 -6.45
N GLU A 64 -19.32 2.91 -6.43
CA GLU A 64 -19.87 2.46 -6.59
C GLU A 64 -20.23 2.30 -6.86
#